data_ba71f5f81b886446b73817d2fbef6d35
#
_entry.id   ba71f5f81b886446b73817d2fbef6d35
#
_cell.length_a   1.000
_cell.length_b   1.000
_cell.length_c   1.000
_cell.angle_alpha   90.00
_cell.angle_beta   90.00
_cell.angle_gamma   90.00
#
_symmetry.space_group_name_H-M   'P 1'
#
loop_
_entity.id
_entity.type
_entity.pdbx_description
1 polymer ?
#
loop_
_entity_poly.entity_id
_entity_poly.type
_entity_poly.pdbx_seq_one_letter_code
_entity_poly.pdbx_strand_id
1 'polypeptide(L)'
;MKKLSLLCAMVNLTMMSSSALAMNITDSWLNFREAYMSGSDQFQTKIEYGMKVDDVLYFSIQNTSGQGDSLDEFNNRYNEVESNYKIPLTSRLYFWPGFVFNWGSNGSAFDPYVKLGVQVTDNFMLIAGYRYNQNNYQSTNIYENQTEDANQEINLWADVNVTDRIWMEYNFTYHKRDSNFRYGNGTTENYEHTIALSYKVDDHFTPYIDVSQLDKASNGDDENRVRIGLYYHF
;
A
#
# COMPACT_ATOMS: atom_id res chain seq x y z
N MET A 1 7.44 -18.65 -20.13
CA MET A 1 7.03 -17.53 -19.30
C MET A 1 8.18 -16.84 -18.54
N LYS A 2 9.23 -17.53 -18.04
CA LYS A 2 10.39 -16.89 -17.36
C LYS A 2 11.21 -15.89 -18.20
N LYS A 3 11.13 -15.94 -19.54
CA LYS A 3 11.86 -15.01 -20.42
C LYS A 3 11.17 -13.66 -20.64
N LEU A 4 9.85 -13.59 -20.44
CA LEU A 4 9.09 -12.34 -20.63
C LEU A 4 9.25 -11.39 -19.46
N SER A 5 9.31 -11.92 -18.22
CA SER A 5 9.52 -11.12 -17.01
C SER A 5 10.91 -10.47 -16.95
N LEU A 6 11.93 -11.16 -17.46
CA LEU A 6 13.28 -10.60 -17.54
C LEU A 6 13.38 -9.49 -18.59
N LEU A 7 12.63 -9.61 -19.71
CA LEU A 7 12.58 -8.61 -20.76
C LEU A 7 11.87 -7.32 -20.30
N CYS A 8 10.77 -7.43 -19.53
CA CYS A 8 10.09 -6.27 -18.94
C CYS A 8 10.95 -5.55 -17.91
N ALA A 9 11.71 -6.29 -17.08
CA ALA A 9 12.64 -5.70 -16.12
C ALA A 9 13.81 -4.98 -16.85
N MET A 10 14.36 -5.57 -17.91
CA MET A 10 15.43 -4.93 -18.68
C MET A 10 14.94 -3.71 -19.47
N VAL A 11 13.74 -3.73 -20.03
CA VAL A 11 13.16 -2.59 -20.76
C VAL A 11 12.92 -1.41 -19.83
N ASN A 12 12.46 -1.66 -18.60
CA ASN A 12 12.34 -0.59 -17.59
C ASN A 12 13.70 -0.03 -17.15
N LEU A 13 14.72 -0.88 -16.98
CA LEU A 13 16.07 -0.41 -16.63
C LEU A 13 16.73 0.40 -17.76
N THR A 14 16.50 0.03 -19.03
CA THR A 14 17.04 0.77 -20.18
C THR A 14 16.31 2.07 -20.44
N MET A 15 15.00 2.16 -20.18
CA MET A 15 14.28 3.45 -20.25
C MET A 15 14.74 4.41 -19.14
N MET A 16 15.09 3.90 -17.95
CA MET A 16 15.66 4.74 -16.90
C MET A 16 17.07 5.24 -17.22
N SER A 17 17.87 4.49 -18.00
CA SER A 17 19.24 4.90 -18.35
C SER A 17 19.34 5.92 -19.48
N SER A 18 18.32 6.04 -20.33
CA SER A 18 18.33 6.98 -21.47
C SER A 18 17.75 8.37 -21.13
N SER A 19 17.04 8.51 -20.02
CA SER A 19 16.50 9.77 -19.50
C SER A 19 17.17 10.25 -18.21
N ALA A 20 18.34 9.70 -17.86
CA ALA A 20 19.11 10.11 -16.66
C ALA A 20 19.67 11.55 -16.73
N LEU A 21 19.23 12.33 -17.71
CA LEU A 21 19.51 13.76 -17.79
C LEU A 21 18.45 14.52 -17.00
N ALA A 22 18.78 14.81 -15.75
CA ALA A 22 18.09 15.75 -14.85
C ALA A 22 16.83 15.25 -14.11
N MET A 23 16.75 13.98 -13.73
CA MET A 23 15.76 13.57 -12.72
C MET A 23 16.25 14.02 -11.33
N ASN A 24 15.49 14.90 -10.68
CA ASN A 24 15.80 15.38 -9.35
C ASN A 24 15.03 14.55 -8.32
N ILE A 25 15.75 13.76 -7.49
CA ILE A 25 15.13 13.09 -6.34
C ILE A 25 14.84 14.17 -5.31
N THR A 26 13.56 14.45 -5.10
CA THR A 26 13.10 15.52 -4.19
C THR A 26 12.88 14.99 -2.78
N ASP A 27 12.67 13.69 -2.62
CA ASP A 27 12.54 13.01 -1.33
C ASP A 27 12.86 11.52 -1.49
N SER A 28 13.50 10.91 -0.49
CA SER A 28 13.67 9.46 -0.40
C SER A 28 13.72 9.01 1.05
N TRP A 29 13.18 7.83 1.33
CA TRP A 29 13.06 7.34 2.70
C TRP A 29 13.18 5.83 2.80
N LEU A 30 13.55 5.40 4.01
CA LEU A 30 13.31 4.06 4.52
C LEU A 30 12.15 4.12 5.52
N ASN A 31 11.17 3.22 5.36
CA ASN A 31 10.09 3.04 6.32
C ASN A 31 10.22 1.66 6.96
N PHE A 32 10.30 1.65 8.26
CA PHE A 32 10.22 0.45 9.07
C PHE A 32 8.90 0.48 9.86
N ARG A 33 8.13 -0.60 9.81
CA ARG A 33 6.83 -0.69 10.45
C ARG A 33 6.59 -2.05 11.07
N GLU A 34 6.08 -2.04 12.28
CA GLU A 34 5.55 -3.22 12.96
C GLU A 34 4.04 -3.10 13.11
N ALA A 35 3.33 -4.20 12.88
CA ALA A 35 1.88 -4.28 13.00
C ALA A 35 1.49 -5.47 13.86
N TYR A 36 0.48 -5.29 14.71
CA TYR A 36 -0.22 -6.35 15.43
C TYR A 36 -1.68 -6.39 14.98
N MET A 37 -2.19 -7.60 14.70
CA MET A 37 -3.55 -7.88 14.25
C MET A 37 -4.25 -8.76 15.28
N SER A 38 -5.28 -8.22 15.96
CA SER A 38 -5.87 -8.82 17.15
C SER A 38 -6.74 -10.06 16.88
N GLY A 39 -7.47 -10.09 15.78
CA GLY A 39 -8.37 -11.20 15.45
C GLY A 39 -7.63 -12.44 14.97
N SER A 40 -6.55 -12.25 14.24
CA SER A 40 -5.67 -13.32 13.74
C SER A 40 -4.49 -13.62 14.64
N ASP A 41 -4.27 -12.82 15.70
CA ASP A 41 -3.13 -12.89 16.64
C ASP A 41 -1.78 -12.97 15.92
N GLN A 42 -1.56 -12.01 15.01
CA GLN A 42 -0.39 -12.02 14.13
C GLN A 42 0.39 -10.72 14.18
N PHE A 43 1.70 -10.85 14.13
CA PHE A 43 2.61 -9.73 13.91
C PHE A 43 3.05 -9.68 12.44
N GLN A 44 3.31 -8.48 11.96
CA GLN A 44 3.84 -8.23 10.61
C GLN A 44 4.87 -7.12 10.65
N THR A 45 6.04 -7.40 10.10
CA THR A 45 7.08 -6.40 9.89
C THR A 45 7.09 -5.98 8.43
N LYS A 46 7.14 -4.68 8.17
CA LYS A 46 7.35 -4.10 6.84
C LYS A 46 8.63 -3.29 6.80
N ILE A 47 9.39 -3.48 5.73
CA ILE A 47 10.50 -2.61 5.36
C ILE A 47 10.20 -2.10 3.95
N GLU A 48 10.28 -0.78 3.76
CA GLU A 48 10.02 -0.11 2.49
C GLU A 48 11.12 0.90 2.21
N TYR A 49 11.58 0.94 0.97
CA TYR A 49 12.31 2.07 0.41
C TYR A 49 11.41 2.80 -0.56
N GLY A 50 11.28 4.12 -0.42
CA GLY A 50 10.50 4.96 -1.30
C GLY A 50 11.27 6.17 -1.78
N MET A 51 10.84 6.74 -2.91
CA MET A 51 11.38 7.98 -3.44
C MET A 51 10.33 8.76 -4.21
N LYS A 52 10.54 10.07 -4.27
CA LYS A 52 9.85 11.00 -5.17
C LYS A 52 10.86 11.64 -6.12
N VAL A 53 10.45 11.78 -7.37
CA VAL A 53 11.24 12.44 -8.41
C VAL A 53 10.43 13.60 -8.95
N ASP A 54 11.03 14.81 -8.94
CA ASP A 54 10.41 16.06 -9.40
C ASP A 54 9.04 16.33 -8.73
N ASP A 55 8.79 15.80 -7.52
CA ASP A 55 7.53 15.85 -6.77
C ASP A 55 6.30 15.25 -7.50
N VAL A 56 6.51 14.61 -8.64
CA VAL A 56 5.43 14.07 -9.48
C VAL A 56 5.46 12.54 -9.61
N LEU A 57 6.65 11.95 -9.73
CA LEU A 57 6.79 10.50 -9.81
C LEU A 57 7.09 9.92 -8.43
N TYR A 58 6.23 9.02 -7.98
CA TYR A 58 6.43 8.20 -6.79
C TYR A 58 6.86 6.80 -7.21
N PHE A 59 7.80 6.24 -6.47
CA PHE A 59 8.21 4.84 -6.56
C PHE A 59 8.50 4.29 -5.18
N SER A 60 8.08 3.05 -4.90
CA SER A 60 8.51 2.32 -3.72
C SER A 60 8.71 0.84 -4.01
N ILE A 61 9.56 0.22 -3.19
CA ILE A 61 9.72 -1.22 -3.07
C ILE A 61 9.65 -1.61 -1.61
N GLN A 62 8.86 -2.63 -1.30
CA GLN A 62 8.69 -3.09 0.09
C GLN A 62 8.70 -4.60 0.20
N ASN A 63 9.06 -5.07 1.39
CA ASN A 63 8.88 -6.43 1.86
C ASN A 63 7.97 -6.43 3.09
N THR A 64 7.02 -7.33 3.13
CA THR A 64 6.20 -7.61 4.31
C THR A 64 6.41 -9.06 4.73
N SER A 65 6.86 -9.24 5.96
CA SER A 65 7.04 -10.53 6.61
C SER A 65 5.99 -10.71 7.69
N GLY A 66 5.39 -11.90 7.76
CA GLY A 66 4.56 -12.30 8.88
C GLY A 66 5.44 -12.94 9.95
N GLN A 67 5.08 -12.69 11.20
CA GLN A 67 5.64 -13.39 12.35
C GLN A 67 4.49 -14.24 12.92
N GLY A 68 4.81 -15.45 13.38
CA GLY A 68 3.88 -16.27 14.15
C GLY A 68 3.67 -15.68 15.55
N ASP A 69 3.40 -16.54 16.51
CA ASP A 69 3.20 -16.17 17.92
C ASP A 69 4.48 -15.62 18.59
N SER A 70 5.62 -15.63 17.90
CA SER A 70 6.91 -15.15 18.40
C SER A 70 7.65 -14.33 17.34
N LEU A 71 8.37 -13.29 17.80
CA LEU A 71 9.15 -12.36 16.97
C LEU A 71 10.36 -12.99 16.26
N ASP A 72 10.59 -14.27 16.38
CA ASP A 72 11.74 -15.02 15.84
C ASP A 72 11.42 -15.86 14.60
N GLU A 73 10.13 -15.98 14.22
CA GLU A 73 9.71 -16.70 13.03
C GLU A 73 9.29 -15.75 11.89
N PHE A 74 10.28 -15.25 11.15
CA PHE A 74 10.01 -14.42 9.98
C PHE A 74 9.65 -15.27 8.76
N ASN A 75 8.40 -15.14 8.30
CA ASN A 75 7.94 -15.72 7.04
C ASN A 75 7.65 -14.62 6.02
N ASN A 76 8.36 -14.62 4.90
CA ASN A 76 8.08 -13.68 3.82
C ASN A 76 6.63 -13.87 3.32
N ARG A 77 5.78 -12.87 3.51
CA ARG A 77 4.41 -12.88 2.99
C ARG A 77 4.35 -12.43 1.55
N TYR A 78 4.85 -11.24 1.29
CA TYR A 78 4.91 -10.68 -0.05
C TYR A 78 5.96 -9.57 -0.16
N ASN A 79 6.37 -9.33 -1.39
CA ASN A 79 7.12 -8.16 -1.80
C ASN A 79 6.22 -7.32 -2.69
N GLU A 80 6.42 -6.03 -2.73
CA GLU A 80 5.60 -5.12 -3.50
C GLU A 80 6.45 -4.03 -4.14
N VAL A 81 6.06 -3.63 -5.33
CA VAL A 81 6.51 -2.42 -6.01
C VAL A 81 5.29 -1.58 -6.31
N GLU A 82 5.33 -0.32 -5.92
CA GLU A 82 4.31 0.67 -6.28
C GLU A 82 4.93 1.81 -7.09
N SER A 83 4.20 2.31 -8.08
CA SER A 83 4.55 3.53 -8.77
C SER A 83 3.30 4.30 -9.18
N ASN A 84 3.36 5.62 -9.07
CA ASN A 84 2.32 6.51 -9.57
C ASN A 84 2.91 7.83 -10.07
N TYR A 85 2.12 8.53 -10.86
CA TYR A 85 2.49 9.82 -11.41
C TYR A 85 1.43 10.87 -11.03
N LYS A 86 1.86 11.95 -10.36
CA LYS A 86 0.99 13.05 -9.93
C LYS A 86 0.81 14.06 -11.06
N ILE A 87 -0.41 14.17 -11.58
CA ILE A 87 -0.79 15.11 -12.63
C ILE A 87 -1.60 16.24 -12.01
N PRO A 88 -1.11 17.48 -11.94
CA PRO A 88 -1.91 18.62 -11.53
C PRO A 88 -2.92 18.96 -12.65
N LEU A 89 -4.21 18.84 -12.38
CA LEU A 89 -5.29 19.25 -13.29
C LEU A 89 -5.61 20.73 -13.12
N THR A 90 -5.52 21.22 -11.87
CA THR A 90 -5.60 22.64 -11.50
C THR A 90 -4.65 22.90 -10.33
N SER A 91 -4.63 24.13 -9.80
CA SER A 91 -3.86 24.45 -8.59
C SER A 91 -4.30 23.66 -7.33
N ARG A 92 -5.49 23.06 -7.34
CA ARG A 92 -6.08 22.34 -6.19
C ARG A 92 -6.60 20.94 -6.52
N LEU A 93 -6.59 20.55 -7.78
CA LEU A 93 -7.08 19.26 -8.23
C LEU A 93 -5.95 18.46 -8.84
N TYR A 94 -5.78 17.22 -8.38
CA TYR A 94 -4.72 16.31 -8.78
C TYR A 94 -5.28 14.97 -9.20
N PHE A 95 -4.62 14.33 -10.16
CA PHE A 95 -4.91 12.99 -10.63
C PHE A 95 -3.65 12.12 -10.54
N TRP A 96 -3.78 10.90 -9.99
CA TRP A 96 -2.67 9.95 -9.82
C TRP A 96 -3.04 8.61 -10.48
N PRO A 97 -2.68 8.35 -11.74
CA PRO A 97 -2.63 7.00 -12.26
C PRO A 97 -1.41 6.27 -11.66
N GLY A 98 -1.60 4.99 -11.37
CA GLY A 98 -0.52 4.19 -10.79
C GLY A 98 -0.83 2.71 -10.85
N PHE A 99 0.11 1.94 -10.35
CA PHE A 99 -0.04 0.50 -10.19
C PHE A 99 0.72 0.01 -8.97
N VAL A 100 0.26 -1.12 -8.46
CA VAL A 100 0.98 -1.96 -7.51
C VAL A 100 1.22 -3.31 -8.17
N PHE A 101 2.40 -3.85 -8.02
CA PHE A 101 2.73 -5.23 -8.36
C PHE A 101 3.29 -5.90 -7.11
N ASN A 102 2.64 -6.96 -6.66
CA ASN A 102 3.10 -7.74 -5.53
C ASN A 102 3.34 -9.19 -5.91
N TRP A 103 4.24 -9.85 -5.17
CA TRP A 103 4.57 -11.27 -5.35
C TRP A 103 5.06 -11.87 -4.04
N GLY A 104 4.74 -13.13 -3.84
CA GLY A 104 5.14 -13.87 -2.65
C GLY A 104 5.00 -15.38 -2.83
N SER A 105 5.05 -16.10 -1.73
CA SER A 105 4.90 -17.57 -1.74
C SER A 105 3.53 -18.04 -2.27
N ASN A 106 2.50 -17.22 -2.14
CA ASN A 106 1.13 -17.59 -2.52
C ASN A 106 0.79 -17.20 -3.96
N GLY A 107 1.62 -16.41 -4.64
CA GLY A 107 1.36 -15.97 -6.00
C GLY A 107 1.82 -14.55 -6.28
N SER A 108 1.16 -13.91 -7.23
CA SER A 108 1.41 -12.51 -7.59
C SER A 108 0.11 -11.78 -7.87
N ALA A 109 0.12 -10.47 -7.74
CA ALA A 109 -0.99 -9.61 -8.15
C ALA A 109 -0.49 -8.40 -8.93
N PHE A 110 -1.29 -7.91 -9.85
CA PHE A 110 -1.11 -6.65 -10.54
C PHE A 110 -2.35 -5.79 -10.35
N ASP A 111 -2.17 -4.65 -9.74
CA ASP A 111 -3.23 -3.82 -9.21
C ASP A 111 -3.13 -2.40 -9.78
N PRO A 112 -3.64 -2.15 -11.00
CA PRO A 112 -3.74 -0.79 -11.52
C PRO A 112 -4.73 0.03 -10.69
N TYR A 113 -4.41 1.30 -10.50
CA TYR A 113 -5.28 2.22 -9.79
C TYR A 113 -5.25 3.64 -10.34
N VAL A 114 -6.26 4.39 -9.95
CA VAL A 114 -6.32 5.84 -10.15
C VAL A 114 -6.76 6.50 -8.85
N LYS A 115 -6.22 7.69 -8.57
CA LYS A 115 -6.65 8.53 -7.44
C LYS A 115 -6.98 9.93 -7.96
N LEU A 116 -7.95 10.57 -7.36
CA LEU A 116 -8.31 11.97 -7.57
C LEU A 116 -8.28 12.68 -6.23
N GLY A 117 -7.49 13.76 -6.11
CA GLY A 117 -7.33 14.52 -4.87
C GLY A 117 -7.71 15.97 -5.05
N VAL A 118 -8.37 16.51 -4.05
CA VAL A 118 -8.78 17.91 -3.98
C VAL A 118 -8.16 18.54 -2.74
N GLN A 119 -7.32 19.58 -2.94
CA GLN A 119 -6.85 20.44 -1.86
C GLN A 119 -7.98 21.38 -1.44
N VAL A 120 -8.68 21.04 -0.36
CA VAL A 120 -9.85 21.80 0.12
C VAL A 120 -9.40 23.11 0.77
N THR A 121 -8.37 23.02 1.63
CA THR A 121 -7.67 24.18 2.20
C THR A 121 -6.16 23.91 2.12
N ASP A 122 -5.32 24.86 2.53
CA ASP A 122 -3.86 24.71 2.46
C ASP A 122 -3.35 23.55 3.35
N ASN A 123 -4.11 23.16 4.35
CA ASN A 123 -3.76 22.09 5.30
C ASN A 123 -4.69 20.87 5.26
N PHE A 124 -5.65 20.81 4.33
CA PHE A 124 -6.60 19.71 4.23
C PHE A 124 -6.80 19.25 2.79
N MET A 125 -6.58 17.96 2.54
CA MET A 125 -6.80 17.29 1.25
C MET A 125 -7.77 16.14 1.40
N LEU A 126 -8.67 16.00 0.44
CA LEU A 126 -9.52 14.81 0.26
C LEU A 126 -9.05 14.07 -0.99
N ILE A 127 -8.94 12.73 -0.89
CA ILE A 127 -8.55 11.87 -2.00
C ILE A 127 -9.56 10.74 -2.12
N ALA A 128 -10.00 10.46 -3.35
CA ALA A 128 -10.77 9.28 -3.70
C ALA A 128 -9.94 8.42 -4.66
N GLY A 129 -9.93 7.11 -4.46
CA GLY A 129 -9.19 6.17 -5.29
C GLY A 129 -10.03 4.96 -5.66
N TYR A 130 -9.71 4.40 -6.83
CA TYR A 130 -10.20 3.11 -7.27
C TYR A 130 -9.01 2.25 -7.68
N ARG A 131 -8.97 1.00 -7.20
CA ARG A 131 -7.96 0.00 -7.53
C ARG A 131 -8.67 -1.28 -7.97
N TYR A 132 -8.14 -1.91 -8.99
CA TYR A 132 -8.56 -3.24 -9.43
C TYR A 132 -7.43 -4.22 -9.15
N ASN A 133 -7.64 -5.11 -8.18
CA ASN A 133 -6.64 -6.09 -7.76
C ASN A 133 -6.87 -7.39 -8.55
N GLN A 134 -5.88 -7.81 -9.32
CA GLN A 134 -5.91 -9.07 -10.05
C GLN A 134 -4.87 -10.04 -9.46
N ASN A 135 -5.35 -11.05 -8.77
CA ASN A 135 -4.53 -12.05 -8.09
C ASN A 135 -4.35 -13.31 -8.93
N ASN A 136 -3.11 -13.80 -9.00
CA ASN A 136 -2.76 -15.07 -9.62
C ASN A 136 -2.11 -15.95 -8.54
N TYR A 137 -2.81 -16.99 -8.09
CA TYR A 137 -2.33 -17.89 -7.05
C TYR A 137 -1.46 -19.00 -7.64
N GLN A 138 -0.40 -19.42 -6.93
CA GLN A 138 0.49 -20.50 -7.37
C GLN A 138 -0.12 -21.89 -7.17
N SER A 139 -1.07 -22.02 -6.26
CA SER A 139 -1.79 -23.26 -5.99
C SER A 139 -3.29 -23.03 -6.07
N THR A 140 -4.02 -24.09 -6.43
CA THR A 140 -5.47 -24.06 -6.34
C THR A 140 -5.89 -23.77 -4.90
N ASN A 141 -6.72 -22.76 -4.73
CA ASN A 141 -7.28 -22.44 -3.43
C ASN A 141 -8.14 -23.63 -2.94
N ILE A 142 -8.15 -23.83 -1.63
CA ILE A 142 -9.05 -24.81 -0.97
C ILE A 142 -10.53 -24.52 -1.24
N TYR A 143 -10.84 -23.30 -1.68
CA TYR A 143 -12.16 -22.89 -2.12
C TYR A 143 -12.25 -23.00 -3.65
N GLU A 144 -12.78 -24.11 -4.17
CA GLU A 144 -13.23 -24.27 -5.56
C GLU A 144 -12.15 -24.47 -6.65
N ASN A 145 -10.92 -24.84 -6.32
CA ASN A 145 -9.83 -25.03 -7.30
C ASN A 145 -9.54 -23.80 -8.19
N GLN A 146 -9.80 -22.59 -7.69
CA GLN A 146 -9.51 -21.36 -8.42
C GLN A 146 -8.05 -20.91 -8.20
N THR A 147 -7.39 -20.52 -9.27
CA THR A 147 -6.03 -19.96 -9.26
C THR A 147 -6.01 -18.46 -9.51
N GLU A 148 -7.17 -17.88 -9.82
CA GLU A 148 -7.32 -16.45 -10.12
C GLU A 148 -8.46 -15.86 -9.32
N ASP A 149 -8.29 -14.63 -8.87
CA ASP A 149 -9.31 -13.86 -8.15
C ASP A 149 -9.17 -12.38 -8.54
N ALA A 150 -10.27 -11.66 -8.54
CA ALA A 150 -10.29 -10.24 -8.74
C ALA A 150 -11.03 -9.55 -7.59
N ASN A 151 -10.53 -8.38 -7.23
CA ASN A 151 -11.07 -7.57 -6.15
C ASN A 151 -11.08 -6.09 -6.58
N GLN A 152 -12.22 -5.45 -6.39
CA GLN A 152 -12.37 -4.02 -6.57
C GLN A 152 -12.18 -3.33 -5.22
N GLU A 153 -11.44 -2.24 -5.21
CA GLU A 153 -11.15 -1.47 -4.01
C GLU A 153 -11.48 0.01 -4.24
N ILE A 154 -12.25 0.59 -3.34
CA ILE A 154 -12.54 2.02 -3.31
C ILE A 154 -11.93 2.57 -2.02
N ASN A 155 -11.12 3.60 -2.16
CA ASN A 155 -10.46 4.27 -1.05
C ASN A 155 -10.91 5.73 -0.96
N LEU A 156 -11.09 6.20 0.26
CA LEU A 156 -11.30 7.61 0.58
C LEU A 156 -10.31 8.02 1.67
N TRP A 157 -9.48 9.03 1.39
CA TRP A 157 -8.54 9.59 2.37
C TRP A 157 -8.93 11.02 2.71
N ALA A 158 -8.71 11.37 3.96
CA ALA A 158 -8.77 12.73 4.47
C ALA A 158 -7.45 13.03 5.18
N ASP A 159 -6.61 13.85 4.54
CA ASP A 159 -5.27 14.20 5.02
C ASP A 159 -5.29 15.59 5.61
N VAL A 160 -4.81 15.74 6.83
CA VAL A 160 -4.80 17.00 7.57
C VAL A 160 -3.41 17.28 8.14
N ASN A 161 -2.81 18.39 7.72
CA ASN A 161 -1.66 18.98 8.42
C ASN A 161 -2.18 19.75 9.62
N VAL A 162 -2.14 19.14 10.82
CA VAL A 162 -2.62 19.76 12.07
C VAL A 162 -1.68 20.90 12.48
N THR A 163 -0.38 20.69 12.28
CA THR A 163 0.69 21.67 12.43
C THR A 163 1.78 21.39 11.38
N ASP A 164 2.83 22.21 11.33
CA ASP A 164 4.01 21.97 10.45
C ASP A 164 4.75 20.66 10.79
N ARG A 165 4.46 20.04 11.94
CA ARG A 165 5.10 18.80 12.40
C ARG A 165 4.15 17.64 12.62
N ILE A 166 2.86 17.88 12.69
CA ILE A 166 1.84 16.86 12.97
C ILE A 166 0.95 16.71 11.76
N TRP A 167 0.91 15.51 11.24
CA TRP A 167 0.03 15.12 10.15
C TRP A 167 -0.89 13.99 10.61
N MET A 168 -2.17 14.07 10.24
CA MET A 168 -3.19 13.05 10.48
C MET A 168 -3.80 12.61 9.16
N GLU A 169 -4.05 11.32 9.06
CA GLU A 169 -4.80 10.73 7.96
C GLU A 169 -5.96 9.90 8.51
N TYR A 170 -7.11 10.04 7.90
CA TYR A 170 -8.18 9.06 7.98
C TYR A 170 -8.32 8.39 6.62
N ASN A 171 -8.35 7.06 6.61
CA ASN A 171 -8.61 6.27 5.41
C ASN A 171 -9.80 5.33 5.63
N PHE A 172 -10.73 5.35 4.68
CA PHE A 172 -11.78 4.35 4.53
C PHE A 172 -11.51 3.55 3.27
N THR A 173 -11.53 2.22 3.38
CA THR A 173 -11.39 1.30 2.25
C THR A 173 -12.58 0.35 2.19
N TYR A 174 -13.20 0.26 1.02
CA TYR A 174 -14.20 -0.74 0.69
C TYR A 174 -13.63 -1.71 -0.33
N HIS A 175 -13.77 -3.00 -0.06
CA HIS A 175 -13.35 -4.08 -0.93
C HIS A 175 -14.56 -4.89 -1.40
N LYS A 176 -14.55 -5.27 -2.68
CA LYS A 176 -15.54 -6.18 -3.26
C LYS A 176 -14.87 -7.20 -4.16
N ARG A 177 -15.01 -8.49 -3.84
CA ARG A 177 -14.53 -9.57 -4.68
C ARG A 177 -15.50 -9.85 -5.83
N ASP A 178 -14.95 -10.09 -7.00
CA ASP A 178 -15.70 -10.47 -8.20
C ASP A 178 -15.89 -12.00 -8.29
N SER A 179 -15.22 -12.75 -7.41
CA SER A 179 -15.26 -14.22 -7.33
C SER A 179 -16.16 -14.72 -6.21
N ASN A 180 -16.22 -16.05 -6.07
CA ASN A 180 -16.91 -16.71 -4.96
C ASN A 180 -16.10 -16.74 -3.65
N PHE A 181 -14.87 -16.24 -3.64
CA PHE A 181 -14.09 -16.10 -2.42
C PHE A 181 -14.79 -15.20 -1.40
N ARG A 182 -14.73 -15.60 -0.13
CA ARG A 182 -15.34 -14.85 0.97
C ARG A 182 -14.26 -14.26 1.87
N TYR A 183 -14.56 -13.08 2.40
CA TYR A 183 -13.82 -12.54 3.53
C TYR A 183 -14.19 -13.26 4.83
N GLY A 184 -13.48 -12.99 5.91
CA GLY A 184 -13.76 -13.59 7.22
C GLY A 184 -15.18 -13.36 7.75
N ASN A 185 -15.87 -12.31 7.27
CA ASN A 185 -17.29 -12.04 7.54
C ASN A 185 -18.26 -12.93 6.74
N GLY A 186 -17.77 -13.84 5.90
CA GLY A 186 -18.58 -14.73 5.07
C GLY A 186 -19.19 -14.10 3.82
N THR A 187 -18.87 -12.83 3.52
CA THR A 187 -19.38 -12.09 2.36
C THR A 187 -18.29 -11.84 1.32
N THR A 188 -18.67 -11.31 0.15
CA THR A 188 -17.73 -10.82 -0.88
C THR A 188 -17.29 -9.37 -0.66
N GLU A 189 -17.78 -8.73 0.37
CA GLU A 189 -17.53 -7.34 0.69
C GLU A 189 -16.80 -7.21 2.03
N ASN A 190 -15.94 -6.18 2.15
CA ASN A 190 -15.17 -5.91 3.36
C ASN A 190 -14.93 -4.41 3.49
N TYR A 191 -14.75 -3.93 4.72
CA TYR A 191 -14.53 -2.52 5.05
C TYR A 191 -13.36 -2.38 5.99
N GLU A 192 -12.56 -1.34 5.76
CA GLU A 192 -11.48 -0.95 6.65
C GLU A 192 -11.59 0.53 6.99
N HIS A 193 -11.34 0.86 8.26
CA HIS A 193 -11.19 2.23 8.74
C HIS A 193 -9.82 2.37 9.40
N THR A 194 -9.05 3.34 8.99
CA THR A 194 -7.72 3.61 9.56
C THR A 194 -7.61 5.07 9.95
N ILE A 195 -7.06 5.32 11.13
CA ILE A 195 -6.61 6.64 11.57
C ILE A 195 -5.12 6.55 11.81
N ALA A 196 -4.35 7.43 11.19
CA ALA A 196 -2.92 7.54 11.36
C ALA A 196 -2.53 8.91 11.91
N LEU A 197 -1.48 8.93 12.72
CA LEU A 197 -0.85 10.13 13.26
C LEU A 197 0.65 10.03 13.05
N SER A 198 1.23 11.04 12.39
CA SER A 198 2.67 11.16 12.16
C SER A 198 3.20 12.42 12.82
N TYR A 199 4.42 12.33 13.35
CA TYR A 199 5.12 13.45 13.97
C TYR A 199 6.51 13.63 13.39
N LYS A 200 6.75 14.76 12.72
CA LYS A 200 8.08 15.14 12.21
C LYS A 200 8.96 15.62 13.37
N VAL A 201 9.85 14.76 13.83
CA VAL A 201 10.83 15.12 14.88
C VAL A 201 11.83 16.13 14.35
N ASP A 202 12.41 15.83 13.18
CA ASP A 202 13.33 16.67 12.41
C ASP A 202 13.20 16.36 10.91
N ASP A 203 14.15 16.78 10.10
CA ASP A 203 14.09 16.56 8.64
C ASP A 203 14.34 15.09 8.24
N HIS A 204 14.88 14.28 9.14
CA HIS A 204 15.19 12.88 8.87
C HIS A 204 14.19 11.91 9.52
N PHE A 205 13.66 12.21 10.70
CA PHE A 205 12.88 11.25 11.49
C PHE A 205 11.41 11.63 11.58
N THR A 206 10.54 10.74 11.12
CA THR A 206 9.08 10.87 11.22
C THR A 206 8.46 9.58 11.75
N PRO A 207 8.40 9.37 13.09
CA PRO A 207 7.62 8.29 13.68
C PRO A 207 6.13 8.46 13.44
N TYR A 208 5.43 7.33 13.38
CA TYR A 208 3.97 7.32 13.26
C TYR A 208 3.34 6.14 13.98
N ILE A 209 2.07 6.31 14.27
CA ILE A 209 1.17 5.25 14.75
C ILE A 209 -0.11 5.29 13.93
N ASP A 210 -0.65 4.13 13.62
CA ASP A 210 -2.01 4.03 13.11
C ASP A 210 -2.80 2.91 13.79
N VAL A 211 -4.12 3.09 13.81
CA VAL A 211 -5.09 2.13 14.31
C VAL A 211 -6.13 1.89 13.23
N SER A 212 -6.37 0.63 12.93
CA SER A 212 -7.36 0.23 11.93
C SER A 212 -8.39 -0.70 12.55
N GLN A 213 -9.64 -0.48 12.21
CA GLN A 213 -10.69 -1.48 12.29
C GLN A 213 -10.77 -2.17 10.93
N LEU A 214 -10.40 -3.44 10.91
CA LEU A 214 -10.52 -4.32 9.76
C LEU A 214 -11.78 -5.15 9.97
N ASP A 215 -12.61 -5.45 9.10
CA ASP A 215 -13.89 -6.13 9.34
C ASP A 215 -13.69 -7.43 10.17
N LYS A 216 -13.43 -8.57 9.55
CA LYS A 216 -13.26 -9.86 10.22
C LYS A 216 -11.98 -10.56 9.76
N ALA A 217 -11.29 -11.18 10.71
CA ALA A 217 -10.21 -12.12 10.42
C ALA A 217 -10.74 -13.39 9.73
N SER A 218 -9.88 -14.19 9.15
CA SER A 218 -10.24 -15.42 8.47
C SER A 218 -10.90 -16.47 9.36
N ASN A 219 -10.69 -16.40 10.67
CA ASN A 219 -11.34 -17.23 11.70
C ASN A 219 -12.74 -16.72 12.10
N GLY A 220 -13.16 -15.55 11.58
CA GLY A 220 -14.45 -14.92 11.85
C GLY A 220 -14.46 -13.95 13.04
N ASP A 221 -13.35 -13.78 13.74
CA ASP A 221 -13.24 -12.84 14.86
C ASP A 221 -13.12 -11.39 14.36
N ASP A 222 -13.51 -10.42 15.19
CA ASP A 222 -13.30 -9.00 14.91
C ASP A 222 -11.81 -8.70 14.84
N GLU A 223 -11.38 -8.06 13.76
CA GLU A 223 -9.98 -7.75 13.57
C GLU A 223 -9.71 -6.25 13.68
N ASN A 224 -8.80 -5.92 14.61
CA ASN A 224 -8.23 -4.58 14.70
C ASN A 224 -6.73 -4.69 14.47
N ARG A 225 -6.16 -3.65 13.88
CA ARG A 225 -4.73 -3.56 13.62
C ARG A 225 -4.17 -2.31 14.27
N VAL A 226 -3.07 -2.47 14.98
CA VAL A 226 -2.25 -1.34 15.47
C VAL A 226 -0.91 -1.43 14.78
N ARG A 227 -0.44 -0.30 14.20
CA ARG A 227 0.87 -0.20 13.56
C ARG A 227 1.66 0.93 14.19
N ILE A 228 2.93 0.69 14.43
CA ILE A 228 3.93 1.69 14.77
C ILE A 228 5.04 1.65 13.72
N GLY A 229 5.53 2.80 13.34
CA GLY A 229 6.58 2.85 12.34
C GLY A 229 7.39 4.12 12.40
N LEU A 230 8.42 4.13 11.57
CA LEU A 230 9.37 5.23 11.45
C LEU A 230 9.75 5.40 9.99
N TYR A 231 9.60 6.62 9.48
CA TYR A 231 10.26 7.04 8.26
C TYR A 231 11.60 7.68 8.60
N TYR A 232 12.64 7.25 7.90
CA TYR A 232 13.93 7.90 7.86
C TYR A 232 14.14 8.51 6.49
N HIS A 233 14.19 9.83 6.39
CA HIS A 233 14.41 10.60 5.16
C HIS A 233 15.89 10.89 4.96
N PHE A 234 16.36 10.78 3.71
CA PHE A 234 17.77 10.98 3.35
C PHE A 234 18.06 12.44 2.95
#